data_5a157aa52949c8bf7d6ecd8288696079
#
_entry.id   5a157aa52949c8bf7d6ecd8288696079
#
_cell.length_a   1.000
_cell.length_b   1.000
_cell.length_c   1.000
_cell.angle_alpha   90.00
_cell.angle_beta   90.00
_cell.angle_gamma   90.00
#
_symmetry.space_group_name_H-M   'P 1'
#
loop_
_entity.id
_entity.type
_entity.pdbx_description
1 polymer ?
#
loop_
_entity_poly.entity_id
_entity_poly.type
_entity_poly.pdbx_seq_one_letter_code
_entity_poly.pdbx_strand_id
1 'polypeptide(L)'
;MCTQKANSYRVVSLLIFFVTLCSAQSFGQTVSKNDREVGRIMLRNLKDSIKKNYYDPEFHGINIDEAFKAAEEKIDEATSNGQIFGIIEKALMSLNDTHTFFLPPPHALRVSYDWQIQMIGGHCYILAVKPGTDAESQGLKPGDILHVVDGYKITRENFWSFNYLYNALQPKPQLSVVVQGPGEQPRRVNYNASTRQGKKVLDLTSSIEFNDWIRERQEYDRLYEHQFKGSGHDLYVWKMPAFDLPAGRVNEIMDNAGKYKTLVIDLRGNSGGYVDTLLQVVGNLFDHDVKVGDRKRRKDSKALIAKTRGHDTFNGQLIVLVDNGSASASEFLSRIVQIEKRGTVIGDVTAGAVMESRTFPFSVGESSAVFYGASITDADIVMTDGKSLEHVGVAPDKIMLPTGSDLRERADPVLSYAASLGGVKLDPKDAGALFPIRWKLKP
;
A
#
# COMPACT_ATOMS: atom_id res chain seq x y z
N MET A 1 -47.62 24.64 4.50
CA MET A 1 -46.37 25.40 4.48
C MET A 1 -45.64 25.14 5.78
N CYS A 2 -44.70 24.25 5.79
CA CYS A 2 -43.77 24.08 6.90
C CYS A 2 -42.50 23.44 6.31
N THR A 3 -41.47 24.25 6.18
CA THR A 3 -40.18 23.92 5.64
C THR A 3 -39.34 23.25 6.74
N GLN A 4 -39.07 21.97 6.65
CA GLN A 4 -38.06 21.30 7.49
C GLN A 4 -36.69 21.49 6.85
N LYS A 5 -35.82 22.23 7.57
CA LYS A 5 -34.40 22.29 7.33
C LYS A 5 -33.74 20.96 7.79
N ALA A 6 -33.15 20.25 6.89
CA ALA A 6 -32.31 19.11 7.22
C ALA A 6 -30.95 19.61 7.75
N ASN A 7 -30.67 19.37 9.03
CA ASN A 7 -29.36 19.54 9.65
C ASN A 7 -28.51 18.30 9.36
N SER A 8 -27.49 18.45 8.52
CA SER A 8 -26.46 17.45 8.32
C SER A 8 -25.46 17.51 9.47
N TYR A 9 -25.56 16.62 10.43
CA TYR A 9 -24.51 16.39 11.42
C TYR A 9 -23.42 15.53 10.79
N ARG A 10 -22.27 16.13 10.50
CA ARG A 10 -21.03 15.41 10.24
C ARG A 10 -20.57 14.79 11.57
N VAL A 11 -20.66 13.48 11.68
CA VAL A 11 -20.10 12.73 12.81
C VAL A 11 -18.60 12.64 12.59
N VAL A 12 -17.85 13.52 13.25
CA VAL A 12 -16.41 13.38 13.41
C VAL A 12 -16.18 12.28 14.45
N SER A 13 -15.81 11.10 14.02
CA SER A 13 -15.44 9.99 14.93
C SER A 13 -14.13 10.30 15.61
N LEU A 14 -14.20 10.87 16.80
CA LEU A 14 -13.08 11.02 17.72
C LEU A 14 -12.68 9.64 18.24
N LEU A 15 -11.56 9.08 17.75
CA LEU A 15 -10.93 7.88 18.32
C LEU A 15 -10.29 8.26 19.67
N ILE A 16 -11.03 8.02 20.76
CA ILE A 16 -10.52 8.13 22.13
C ILE A 16 -9.68 6.89 22.43
N PHE A 17 -8.37 7.06 22.54
CA PHE A 17 -7.43 6.05 23.00
C PHE A 17 -7.59 5.85 24.51
N PHE A 18 -8.29 4.79 24.92
CA PHE A 18 -8.21 4.31 26.30
C PHE A 18 -7.08 3.28 26.39
N VAL A 19 -5.98 3.67 27.03
CA VAL A 19 -4.90 2.76 27.41
C VAL A 19 -5.30 2.09 28.72
N THR A 20 -5.84 0.88 28.66
CA THR A 20 -5.94 0.01 29.84
C THR A 20 -4.57 -0.61 30.12
N LEU A 21 -3.99 -0.29 31.27
CA LEU A 21 -2.78 -0.92 31.80
C LEU A 21 -3.06 -2.40 32.07
N CYS A 22 -2.59 -3.29 31.19
CA CYS A 22 -2.24 -4.64 31.56
C CYS A 22 -0.72 -4.66 31.81
N SER A 23 -0.34 -4.86 33.06
CA SER A 23 1.04 -5.00 33.49
C SER A 23 1.63 -6.32 33.00
N ALA A 24 2.15 -6.32 31.77
CA ALA A 24 3.15 -7.26 31.35
C ALA A 24 4.50 -6.55 31.51
N GLN A 25 5.36 -7.07 32.37
CA GLN A 25 6.74 -6.60 32.54
C GLN A 25 7.48 -6.81 31.21
N SER A 26 7.34 -5.85 30.27
CA SER A 26 8.30 -5.70 29.19
C SER A 26 9.48 -4.91 29.74
N PHE A 27 10.68 -5.44 29.60
CA PHE A 27 11.93 -4.71 29.74
C PHE A 27 11.99 -3.59 28.68
N GLY A 28 11.15 -2.59 28.82
CA GLY A 28 11.19 -1.35 28.04
C GLY A 28 12.18 -0.41 28.73
N GLN A 29 13.24 -0.05 28.04
CA GLN A 29 14.06 1.09 28.45
C GLN A 29 13.13 2.28 28.67
N THR A 30 13.11 2.82 29.86
CA THR A 30 12.40 4.07 30.17
C THR A 30 12.99 5.17 29.31
N VAL A 31 12.13 5.93 28.62
CA VAL A 31 12.54 7.05 27.77
C VAL A 31 13.36 8.04 28.57
N SER A 32 14.60 8.25 28.13
CA SER A 32 15.49 9.22 28.73
C SER A 32 15.08 10.65 28.37
N LYS A 33 15.61 11.63 29.08
CA LYS A 33 15.46 13.05 28.71
C LYS A 33 16.04 13.33 27.31
N ASN A 34 17.12 12.63 26.98
CA ASN A 34 17.77 12.73 25.66
C ASN A 34 16.88 12.17 24.53
N ASP A 35 16.19 11.05 24.75
CA ASP A 35 15.29 10.47 23.74
C ASP A 35 14.13 11.43 23.41
N ARG A 36 13.56 12.11 24.42
CA ARG A 36 12.53 13.13 24.19
C ARG A 36 13.07 14.32 23.40
N GLU A 37 14.29 14.78 23.70
CA GLU A 37 14.90 15.88 22.93
C GLU A 37 15.18 15.47 21.49
N VAL A 38 15.67 14.26 21.25
CA VAL A 38 15.81 13.68 19.91
C VAL A 38 14.46 13.66 19.18
N GLY A 39 13.40 13.23 19.87
CA GLY A 39 12.04 13.24 19.31
C GLY A 39 11.55 14.64 18.92
N ARG A 40 11.83 15.67 19.74
CA ARG A 40 11.49 17.07 19.42
C ARG A 40 12.27 17.59 18.23
N ILE A 41 13.58 17.26 18.13
CA ILE A 41 14.41 17.63 16.96
C ILE A 41 13.83 16.98 15.70
N MET A 42 13.48 15.68 15.74
CA MET A 42 12.84 15.00 14.63
C MET A 42 11.57 15.72 14.21
N LEU A 43 10.69 16.04 15.17
CA LEU A 43 9.41 16.71 14.91
C LEU A 43 9.59 18.08 14.27
N ARG A 44 10.56 18.88 14.76
CA ARG A 44 10.88 20.20 14.18
C ARG A 44 11.39 20.10 12.74
N ASN A 45 12.36 19.21 12.47
CA ASN A 45 12.91 19.01 11.14
C ASN A 45 11.81 18.58 10.14
N LEU A 46 10.91 17.71 10.56
CA LEU A 46 9.77 17.26 9.75
C LEU A 46 8.79 18.40 9.47
N LYS A 47 8.46 19.23 10.48
CA LYS A 47 7.63 20.42 10.31
C LYS A 47 8.19 21.37 9.26
N ASP A 48 9.48 21.68 9.36
CA ASP A 48 10.16 22.59 8.45
C ASP A 48 10.17 22.04 7.01
N SER A 49 10.40 20.72 6.88
CA SER A 49 10.36 20.06 5.59
C SER A 49 8.96 20.06 4.98
N ILE A 50 7.91 19.81 5.76
CA ILE A 50 6.50 19.87 5.33
C ILE A 50 6.17 21.30 4.86
N LYS A 51 6.47 22.31 5.67
CA LYS A 51 6.23 23.71 5.29
C LYS A 51 6.87 24.11 3.97
N LYS A 52 8.02 23.54 3.66
CA LYS A 52 8.77 23.83 2.44
C LYS A 52 8.29 23.06 1.21
N ASN A 53 7.92 21.78 1.38
CA ASN A 53 7.83 20.81 0.29
C ASN A 53 6.41 20.28 0.04
N TYR A 54 5.50 20.39 1.00
CA TYR A 54 4.13 19.91 0.85
C TYR A 54 3.43 20.64 -0.30
N TYR A 55 2.67 19.92 -1.12
CA TYR A 55 2.09 20.43 -2.37
C TYR A 55 1.06 21.54 -2.17
N ASP A 56 0.24 21.44 -1.10
CA ASP A 56 -0.77 22.45 -0.77
C ASP A 56 -0.19 23.47 0.23
N PRO A 57 -0.02 24.76 -0.16
CA PRO A 57 0.50 25.79 0.73
C PRO A 57 -0.39 26.09 1.93
N GLU A 58 -1.70 25.78 1.83
CA GLU A 58 -2.69 26.00 2.89
C GLU A 58 -2.86 24.76 3.80
N PHE A 59 -2.13 23.67 3.52
CA PHE A 59 -2.15 22.43 4.31
C PHE A 59 -3.57 21.88 4.58
N HIS A 60 -4.46 21.95 3.59
CA HIS A 60 -5.88 21.62 3.72
C HIS A 60 -6.60 22.43 4.82
N GLY A 61 -6.15 23.66 5.09
CA GLY A 61 -6.68 24.54 6.13
C GLY A 61 -6.21 24.21 7.55
N ILE A 62 -5.22 23.34 7.71
CA ILE A 62 -4.67 22.92 9.00
C ILE A 62 -3.63 23.94 9.47
N ASN A 63 -3.74 24.37 10.72
CA ASN A 63 -2.70 25.13 11.38
C ASN A 63 -1.54 24.22 11.79
N ILE A 64 -0.54 24.09 10.90
CA ILE A 64 0.63 23.25 11.10
C ILE A 64 1.40 23.60 12.38
N ASP A 65 1.50 24.90 12.71
CA ASP A 65 2.26 25.32 13.89
C ASP A 65 1.59 24.86 15.18
N GLU A 66 0.27 24.98 15.28
CA GLU A 66 -0.50 24.49 16.43
C GLU A 66 -0.49 22.96 16.54
N ALA A 67 -0.68 22.25 15.41
CA ALA A 67 -0.69 20.79 15.40
C ALA A 67 0.66 20.22 15.87
N PHE A 68 1.77 20.78 15.38
CA PHE A 68 3.11 20.32 15.76
C PHE A 68 3.51 20.77 17.17
N LYS A 69 3.06 21.93 17.65
CA LYS A 69 3.24 22.34 19.04
C LYS A 69 2.53 21.38 19.99
N ALA A 70 1.28 21.05 19.72
CA ALA A 70 0.55 20.06 20.53
C ALA A 70 1.20 18.67 20.53
N ALA A 71 1.85 18.28 19.42
CA ALA A 71 2.64 17.06 19.36
C ALA A 71 3.93 17.14 20.22
N GLU A 72 4.61 18.28 20.20
CA GLU A 72 5.81 18.53 21.01
C GLU A 72 5.52 18.42 22.52
N GLU A 73 4.40 18.99 22.98
CA GLU A 73 3.94 18.88 24.36
C GLU A 73 3.67 17.43 24.78
N LYS A 74 3.11 16.60 23.89
CA LYS A 74 2.88 15.16 24.15
C LYS A 74 4.16 14.32 24.18
N ILE A 75 5.22 14.72 23.50
CA ILE A 75 6.52 14.04 23.57
C ILE A 75 7.07 14.07 25.00
N ASP A 76 6.79 15.11 25.77
CA ASP A 76 7.22 15.22 27.17
C ASP A 76 6.60 14.16 28.09
N GLU A 77 5.39 13.71 27.76
CA GLU A 77 4.65 12.70 28.49
C GLU A 77 4.96 11.26 28.01
N ALA A 78 5.69 11.12 26.90
CA ALA A 78 5.96 9.81 26.33
C ALA A 78 6.80 8.94 27.27
N THR A 79 6.43 7.66 27.36
CA THR A 79 7.09 6.65 28.21
C THR A 79 7.90 5.63 27.42
N SER A 80 7.81 5.64 26.09
CA SER A 80 8.58 4.77 25.19
C SER A 80 8.92 5.48 23.87
N ASN A 81 10.00 5.07 23.18
CA ASN A 81 10.35 5.57 21.85
C ASN A 81 9.24 5.30 20.83
N GLY A 82 8.54 4.17 20.95
CA GLY A 82 7.38 3.89 20.11
C GLY A 82 6.24 4.89 20.29
N GLN A 83 6.04 5.42 21.52
CA GLN A 83 5.08 6.51 21.75
C GLN A 83 5.54 7.81 21.11
N ILE A 84 6.83 8.17 21.21
CA ILE A 84 7.39 9.34 20.52
C ILE A 84 7.16 9.24 19.02
N PHE A 85 7.48 8.11 18.40
CA PHE A 85 7.28 7.91 16.97
C PHE A 85 5.79 7.94 16.58
N GLY A 86 4.91 7.37 17.40
CA GLY A 86 3.46 7.45 17.20
C GLY A 86 2.91 8.88 17.30
N ILE A 87 3.45 9.73 18.19
CA ILE A 87 3.10 11.15 18.30
C ILE A 87 3.54 11.91 17.05
N ILE A 88 4.79 11.68 16.59
CA ILE A 88 5.32 12.28 15.37
C ILE A 88 4.44 11.89 14.18
N GLU A 89 4.17 10.60 13.99
CA GLU A 89 3.31 10.14 12.91
C GLU A 89 1.92 10.77 12.95
N LYS A 90 1.31 10.84 14.13
CA LYS A 90 -0.01 11.47 14.28
C LYS A 90 -0.01 12.93 13.86
N ALA A 91 1.09 13.67 14.05
CA ALA A 91 1.23 15.03 13.59
C ALA A 91 1.27 15.10 12.05
N LEU A 92 1.95 14.17 11.38
CA LEU A 92 1.98 14.09 9.91
C LEU A 92 0.62 13.66 9.35
N MET A 93 -0.01 12.65 9.93
CA MET A 93 -1.34 12.17 9.53
C MET A 93 -2.43 13.24 9.65
N SER A 94 -2.21 14.33 10.40
CA SER A 94 -3.16 15.44 10.45
C SER A 94 -3.38 16.12 9.11
N LEU A 95 -2.41 16.01 8.17
CA LEU A 95 -2.53 16.51 6.79
C LEU A 95 -3.58 15.76 5.97
N ASN A 96 -4.01 14.60 6.45
CA ASN A 96 -5.06 13.78 5.85
C ASN A 96 -4.81 13.45 4.37
N ASP A 97 -3.57 13.06 4.05
CA ASP A 97 -3.23 12.42 2.78
C ASP A 97 -2.52 11.09 3.01
N THR A 98 -2.53 10.22 1.99
CA THR A 98 -2.03 8.85 2.11
C THR A 98 -0.52 8.72 1.92
N HIS A 99 0.16 9.77 1.48
CA HIS A 99 1.56 9.73 1.09
C HIS A 99 2.48 10.57 1.99
N THR A 100 1.91 11.34 2.95
CA THR A 100 2.69 12.04 3.98
C THR A 100 2.70 11.23 5.26
N PHE A 101 3.83 10.60 5.55
CA PHE A 101 4.01 9.76 6.74
C PHE A 101 5.47 9.76 7.21
N PHE A 102 5.67 9.44 8.48
CA PHE A 102 6.97 9.35 9.11
C PHE A 102 7.71 8.05 8.73
N LEU A 103 8.99 8.13 8.51
CA LEU A 103 9.89 6.97 8.35
C LEU A 103 10.74 6.86 9.63
N PRO A 104 10.33 6.02 10.59
CA PRO A 104 11.01 5.93 11.88
C PRO A 104 12.41 5.35 11.73
N PRO A 105 13.28 5.57 12.73
CA PRO A 105 14.55 4.88 12.81
C PRO A 105 14.38 3.36 12.71
N PRO A 106 15.30 2.66 12.01
CA PRO A 106 15.20 1.23 11.84
C PRO A 106 15.31 0.50 13.18
N HIS A 107 14.44 -0.49 13.37
CA HIS A 107 14.45 -1.32 14.58
C HIS A 107 15.63 -2.31 14.57
N ALA A 108 16.28 -2.48 15.73
CA ALA A 108 17.32 -3.49 15.90
C ALA A 108 16.81 -4.92 15.72
N LEU A 109 15.51 -5.14 15.97
CA LEU A 109 14.83 -6.41 15.78
C LEU A 109 13.84 -6.28 14.61
N ARG A 110 14.04 -7.07 13.56
CA ARG A 110 13.05 -7.21 12.47
C ARG A 110 12.06 -8.30 12.83
N VAL A 111 10.78 -8.00 12.67
CA VAL A 111 9.66 -8.93 12.94
C VAL A 111 8.99 -9.28 11.61
N SER A 112 8.73 -10.56 11.40
CA SER A 112 7.90 -11.07 10.32
C SER A 112 6.70 -11.79 10.93
N TYR A 113 5.51 -11.35 10.58
CA TYR A 113 4.27 -11.98 11.09
C TYR A 113 3.94 -13.31 10.40
N ASP A 114 4.73 -13.70 9.41
CA ASP A 114 4.65 -14.99 8.71
C ASP A 114 3.29 -15.26 8.05
N TRP A 115 2.56 -14.19 7.76
CA TRP A 115 1.32 -14.19 6.99
C TRP A 115 1.36 -13.14 5.89
N GLN A 116 0.45 -13.29 4.92
CA GLN A 116 0.03 -12.21 4.03
C GLN A 116 -1.45 -11.97 4.26
N ILE A 117 -1.83 -10.72 4.48
CA ILE A 117 -3.20 -10.29 4.78
C ILE A 117 -3.63 -9.20 3.81
N GLN A 118 -4.93 -9.16 3.53
CA GLN A 118 -5.52 -8.17 2.63
C GLN A 118 -6.98 -7.91 2.96
N MET A 119 -7.43 -6.68 2.71
CA MET A 119 -8.85 -6.38 2.69
C MET A 119 -9.48 -6.90 1.40
N ILE A 120 -10.54 -7.66 1.52
CA ILE A 120 -11.38 -8.13 0.41
C ILE A 120 -12.83 -7.83 0.80
N GLY A 121 -13.47 -6.95 0.03
CA GLY A 121 -14.76 -6.41 0.43
C GLY A 121 -14.68 -5.74 1.82
N GLY A 122 -15.51 -6.17 2.74
CA GLY A 122 -15.56 -5.64 4.12
C GLY A 122 -14.70 -6.38 5.14
N HIS A 123 -13.91 -7.38 4.74
CA HIS A 123 -13.17 -8.27 5.66
C HIS A 123 -11.68 -8.31 5.36
N CYS A 124 -10.86 -8.39 6.42
CA CYS A 124 -9.45 -8.68 6.29
C CYS A 124 -9.25 -10.20 6.26
N TYR A 125 -8.69 -10.72 5.17
CA TYR A 125 -8.41 -12.15 5.02
C TYR A 125 -6.92 -12.44 5.14
N ILE A 126 -6.61 -13.61 5.69
CA ILE A 126 -5.28 -14.22 5.55
C ILE A 126 -5.22 -14.86 4.17
N LEU A 127 -4.35 -14.33 3.29
CA LEU A 127 -4.12 -14.89 1.95
C LEU A 127 -3.17 -16.07 1.97
N ALA A 128 -2.17 -16.00 2.84
CA ALA A 128 -1.18 -17.06 2.99
C ALA A 128 -0.57 -17.05 4.39
N VAL A 129 -0.15 -18.22 4.84
CA VAL A 129 0.65 -18.42 6.05
C VAL A 129 1.94 -19.12 5.65
N LYS A 130 3.07 -18.64 6.18
CA LYS A 130 4.39 -19.16 5.82
C LYS A 130 4.59 -20.55 6.43
N PRO A 131 4.94 -21.55 5.63
CA PRO A 131 5.16 -22.92 6.11
C PRO A 131 6.29 -23.01 7.15
N GLY A 132 6.13 -23.89 8.13
CA GLY A 132 7.12 -24.17 9.17
C GLY A 132 7.26 -23.07 10.23
N THR A 133 6.27 -22.18 10.37
CA THR A 133 6.26 -21.11 11.35
C THR A 133 5.29 -21.39 12.51
N ASP A 134 5.43 -20.63 13.60
CA ASP A 134 4.50 -20.72 14.73
C ASP A 134 3.08 -20.31 14.31
N ALA A 135 2.94 -19.32 13.44
CA ALA A 135 1.64 -18.93 12.87
C ALA A 135 0.89 -20.13 12.24
N GLU A 136 1.58 -20.94 11.45
CA GLU A 136 1.01 -22.16 10.87
C GLU A 136 0.70 -23.22 11.95
N SER A 137 1.64 -23.46 12.88
CA SER A 137 1.49 -24.48 13.95
C SER A 137 0.34 -24.18 14.89
N GLN A 138 0.03 -22.88 15.13
CA GLN A 138 -1.12 -22.41 15.90
C GLN A 138 -2.43 -22.42 15.09
N GLY A 139 -2.39 -22.90 13.86
CA GLY A 139 -3.57 -23.17 13.06
C GLY A 139 -4.11 -21.97 12.29
N LEU A 140 -3.34 -20.91 12.06
CA LEU A 140 -3.70 -19.88 11.08
C LEU A 140 -3.68 -20.47 9.67
N LYS A 141 -4.67 -20.13 8.84
CA LYS A 141 -4.83 -20.70 7.50
C LYS A 141 -5.23 -19.64 6.49
N PRO A 142 -4.86 -19.80 5.20
CA PRO A 142 -5.46 -19.02 4.14
C PRO A 142 -6.99 -19.11 4.19
N GLY A 143 -7.67 -18.02 3.89
CA GLY A 143 -9.12 -17.91 3.94
C GLY A 143 -9.72 -17.63 5.33
N ASP A 144 -8.90 -17.60 6.39
CA ASP A 144 -9.37 -17.10 7.68
C ASP A 144 -9.61 -15.58 7.59
N ILE A 145 -10.73 -15.12 8.12
CA ILE A 145 -11.00 -13.69 8.35
C ILE A 145 -10.26 -13.27 9.62
N LEU A 146 -9.45 -12.23 9.54
CA LEU A 146 -8.75 -11.62 10.66
C LEU A 146 -9.59 -10.47 11.23
N HIS A 147 -10.28 -10.71 12.34
CA HIS A 147 -11.17 -9.73 12.95
C HIS A 147 -10.44 -8.74 13.86
N VAL A 148 -9.51 -9.25 14.66
CA VAL A 148 -8.84 -8.48 15.73
C VAL A 148 -7.40 -8.90 15.83
N VAL A 149 -6.51 -7.93 16.04
CA VAL A 149 -5.10 -8.14 16.42
C VAL A 149 -4.80 -7.33 17.67
N ASP A 150 -4.37 -7.97 18.75
CA ASP A 150 -4.04 -7.34 20.04
C ASP A 150 -5.13 -6.38 20.56
N GLY A 151 -6.40 -6.70 20.31
CA GLY A 151 -7.54 -5.86 20.68
C GLY A 151 -7.97 -4.84 19.61
N TYR A 152 -7.18 -4.63 18.55
CA TYR A 152 -7.56 -3.75 17.44
C TYR A 152 -8.45 -4.49 16.45
N LYS A 153 -9.65 -3.98 16.23
CA LYS A 153 -10.53 -4.43 15.14
C LYS A 153 -9.98 -3.93 13.82
N ILE A 154 -9.83 -4.84 12.84
CA ILE A 154 -9.34 -4.49 11.50
C ILE A 154 -10.54 -4.13 10.61
N THR A 155 -10.47 -2.95 9.99
CA THR A 155 -11.45 -2.46 9.02
C THR A 155 -10.73 -1.90 7.80
N ARG A 156 -11.46 -1.65 6.70
CA ARG A 156 -10.87 -1.06 5.50
C ARG A 156 -10.26 0.33 5.77
N GLU A 157 -10.93 1.13 6.59
CA GLU A 157 -10.51 2.49 6.92
C GLU A 157 -9.23 2.53 7.75
N ASN A 158 -8.98 1.51 8.60
CA ASN A 158 -7.81 1.49 9.46
C ASN A 158 -6.71 0.51 9.03
N PHE A 159 -6.91 -0.22 7.93
CA PHE A 159 -5.99 -1.28 7.49
C PHE A 159 -4.57 -0.77 7.20
N TRP A 160 -4.46 0.39 6.56
CA TRP A 160 -3.16 1.01 6.32
C TRP A 160 -2.47 1.38 7.64
N SER A 161 -3.18 2.09 8.52
CA SER A 161 -2.64 2.51 9.83
C SER A 161 -2.26 1.31 10.70
N PHE A 162 -3.04 0.22 10.64
CA PHE A 162 -2.72 -1.04 11.30
C PHE A 162 -1.42 -1.63 10.76
N ASN A 163 -1.30 -1.78 9.44
CA ASN A 163 -0.08 -2.30 8.83
C ASN A 163 1.14 -1.43 9.15
N TYR A 164 0.98 -0.12 9.11
CA TYR A 164 2.05 0.81 9.43
C TYR A 164 2.48 0.72 10.90
N LEU A 165 1.52 0.66 11.84
CA LEU A 165 1.79 0.50 13.26
C LEU A 165 2.60 -0.77 13.54
N TYR A 166 2.17 -1.91 13.02
CA TYR A 166 2.78 -3.20 13.32
C TYR A 166 4.07 -3.46 12.55
N ASN A 167 4.23 -2.93 11.34
CA ASN A 167 5.43 -3.18 10.54
C ASN A 167 6.51 -2.08 10.67
N ALA A 168 6.12 -0.84 10.99
CA ALA A 168 7.04 0.28 11.02
C ALA A 168 7.23 0.92 12.41
N LEU A 169 6.14 1.22 13.13
CA LEU A 169 6.23 1.98 14.39
C LEU A 169 6.51 1.10 15.61
N GLN A 170 5.77 0.01 15.77
CA GLN A 170 5.81 -0.84 16.97
C GLN A 170 5.71 -2.33 16.60
N PRO A 171 6.71 -2.91 15.91
CA PRO A 171 6.71 -4.34 15.63
C PRO A 171 6.69 -5.16 16.93
N LYS A 172 5.79 -6.12 17.01
CA LYS A 172 5.62 -6.98 18.19
C LYS A 172 6.01 -8.42 17.85
N PRO A 173 6.88 -9.06 18.66
CA PRO A 173 7.27 -10.45 18.43
C PRO A 173 6.19 -11.47 18.78
N GLN A 174 5.14 -11.06 19.49
CA GLN A 174 4.00 -11.92 19.86
C GLN A 174 2.71 -11.22 19.50
N LEU A 175 1.76 -11.97 18.96
CA LEU A 175 0.44 -11.47 18.62
C LEU A 175 -0.67 -12.33 19.23
N SER A 176 -1.75 -11.66 19.64
CA SER A 176 -3.04 -12.28 19.98
C SER A 176 -4.06 -11.87 18.93
N VAL A 177 -4.54 -12.82 18.15
CA VAL A 177 -5.46 -12.56 17.03
C VAL A 177 -6.79 -13.27 17.22
N VAL A 178 -7.87 -12.69 16.69
CA VAL A 178 -9.15 -13.36 16.57
C VAL A 178 -9.39 -13.60 15.08
N VAL A 179 -9.48 -14.87 14.70
CA VAL A 179 -9.69 -15.31 13.32
C VAL A 179 -10.90 -16.20 13.19
N GLN A 180 -11.46 -16.25 11.99
CA GLN A 180 -12.63 -17.08 11.66
C GLN A 180 -12.44 -17.75 10.30
N GLY A 181 -12.38 -19.05 10.28
CA GLY A 181 -12.37 -19.84 9.04
C GLY A 181 -13.73 -19.89 8.35
N PRO A 182 -13.80 -20.26 7.06
CA PRO A 182 -15.04 -20.43 6.33
C PRO A 182 -15.96 -21.45 7.04
N GLY A 183 -17.18 -21.01 7.42
CA GLY A 183 -18.16 -21.84 8.15
C GLY A 183 -17.81 -22.15 9.61
N GLU A 184 -16.72 -21.61 10.15
CA GLU A 184 -16.28 -21.83 11.52
C GLU A 184 -16.74 -20.68 12.46
N GLN A 185 -16.67 -20.92 13.78
CA GLN A 185 -16.84 -19.86 14.76
C GLN A 185 -15.52 -19.09 14.96
N PRO A 186 -15.58 -17.81 15.34
CA PRO A 186 -14.37 -17.05 15.66
C PRO A 186 -13.59 -17.71 16.80
N ARG A 187 -12.26 -17.79 16.64
CA ARG A 187 -11.34 -18.34 17.63
C ARG A 187 -10.17 -17.39 17.90
N ARG A 188 -9.69 -17.41 19.14
CA ARG A 188 -8.48 -16.68 19.51
C ARG A 188 -7.26 -17.56 19.26
N VAL A 189 -6.23 -16.96 18.66
CA VAL A 189 -4.93 -17.58 18.40
C VAL A 189 -3.85 -16.67 18.95
N ASN A 190 -2.93 -17.22 19.73
CA ASN A 190 -1.72 -16.52 20.17
C ASN A 190 -0.53 -17.20 19.52
N TYR A 191 0.35 -16.42 18.92
CA TYR A 191 1.53 -16.98 18.25
C TYR A 191 2.72 -16.02 18.31
N ASN A 192 3.92 -16.58 18.11
CA ASN A 192 5.18 -15.86 18.05
C ASN A 192 5.52 -15.58 16.58
N ALA A 193 5.70 -14.32 16.24
CA ALA A 193 6.21 -13.90 14.95
C ALA A 193 7.70 -14.30 14.80
N SER A 194 8.12 -14.57 13.58
CA SER A 194 9.55 -14.80 13.31
C SER A 194 10.34 -13.51 13.53
N THR A 195 11.45 -13.61 14.26
CA THR A 195 12.30 -12.46 14.55
C THR A 195 13.73 -12.70 14.06
N ARG A 196 14.39 -11.65 13.61
CA ARG A 196 15.83 -11.67 13.32
C ARG A 196 16.48 -10.36 13.73
N GLN A 197 17.75 -10.42 14.09
CA GLN A 197 18.56 -9.24 14.33
C GLN A 197 18.63 -8.43 13.01
N GLY A 198 18.25 -7.17 13.06
CA GLY A 198 18.44 -6.24 11.95
C GLY A 198 19.92 -5.94 11.75
N LYS A 199 20.36 -5.66 10.53
CA LYS A 199 21.67 -5.05 10.31
C LYS A 199 21.65 -3.66 10.96
N LYS A 200 22.74 -3.28 11.63
CA LYS A 200 22.89 -1.90 12.11
C LYS A 200 22.94 -1.01 10.87
N VAL A 201 21.94 -0.19 10.68
CA VAL A 201 21.93 0.81 9.61
C VAL A 201 22.89 1.90 10.03
N LEU A 202 24.01 2.02 9.31
CA LEU A 202 25.07 2.97 9.64
C LEU A 202 24.80 4.36 9.05
N ASP A 203 24.10 4.43 7.92
CA ASP A 203 23.81 5.70 7.26
C ASP A 203 22.68 5.58 6.23
N LEU A 204 21.49 6.17 6.49
CA LEU A 204 20.40 6.30 5.52
C LEU A 204 20.65 7.42 4.51
N THR A 205 21.63 8.29 4.77
CA THR A 205 22.02 9.35 3.83
C THR A 205 23.08 8.87 2.84
N SER A 206 23.71 7.71 3.09
CA SER A 206 24.60 7.10 2.12
C SER A 206 23.78 6.57 0.94
N SER A 207 24.14 7.01 -0.24
CA SER A 207 23.53 6.55 -1.50
C SER A 207 23.63 5.02 -1.69
N ILE A 208 24.56 4.35 -1.01
CA ILE A 208 24.82 2.91 -1.10
C ILE A 208 23.72 2.13 -0.35
N GLU A 209 23.44 2.45 0.92
CA GLU A 209 22.43 1.71 1.71
C GLU A 209 21.01 1.98 1.23
N PHE A 210 20.70 3.20 0.79
CA PHE A 210 19.42 3.53 0.18
C PHE A 210 19.24 2.80 -1.17
N ASN A 211 20.28 2.76 -2.01
CA ASN A 211 20.25 2.03 -3.28
C ASN A 211 20.16 0.52 -3.06
N ASP A 212 20.77 -0.04 -2.01
CA ASP A 212 20.66 -1.44 -1.67
C ASP A 212 19.22 -1.78 -1.21
N TRP A 213 18.57 -0.89 -0.45
CA TRP A 213 17.17 -1.06 -0.07
C TRP A 213 16.24 -1.00 -1.30
N ILE A 214 16.45 -0.04 -2.21
CA ILE A 214 15.71 0.05 -3.48
C ILE A 214 15.93 -1.22 -4.30
N ARG A 215 17.19 -1.67 -4.43
CA ARG A 215 17.53 -2.89 -5.17
C ARG A 215 16.87 -4.13 -4.55
N GLU A 216 16.91 -4.27 -3.22
CA GLU A 216 16.24 -5.36 -2.50
C GLU A 216 14.73 -5.35 -2.73
N ARG A 217 14.12 -4.17 -2.81
CA ARG A 217 12.70 -3.99 -3.14
C ARG A 217 12.42 -4.37 -4.59
N GLN A 218 13.18 -3.86 -5.54
CA GLN A 218 13.04 -4.18 -6.97
C GLN A 218 13.27 -5.66 -7.27
N GLU A 219 14.26 -6.30 -6.64
CA GLU A 219 14.47 -7.74 -6.74
C GLU A 219 13.28 -8.52 -6.18
N TYR A 220 12.71 -8.06 -5.07
CA TYR A 220 11.50 -8.65 -4.52
C TYR A 220 10.33 -8.53 -5.49
N ASP A 221 10.07 -7.35 -6.03
CA ASP A 221 8.96 -7.10 -6.96
C ASP A 221 9.15 -7.91 -8.27
N ARG A 222 10.39 -8.05 -8.78
CA ARG A 222 10.70 -8.92 -9.93
C ARG A 222 10.39 -10.40 -9.68
N LEU A 223 10.48 -10.90 -8.46
CA LEU A 223 10.08 -12.28 -8.13
C LEU A 223 8.58 -12.51 -8.32
N TYR A 224 7.78 -11.45 -8.27
CA TYR A 224 6.33 -11.49 -8.42
C TYR A 224 5.85 -11.00 -9.80
N GLU A 225 6.75 -10.49 -10.66
CA GLU A 225 6.43 -10.24 -12.07
C GLU A 225 6.33 -11.58 -12.79
N HIS A 226 5.14 -11.92 -13.21
CA HIS A 226 4.89 -13.15 -13.93
C HIS A 226 4.05 -12.92 -15.18
N GLN A 227 4.34 -13.72 -16.20
CA GLN A 227 3.60 -13.76 -17.44
C GLN A 227 3.07 -15.16 -17.68
N PHE A 228 1.80 -15.25 -18.04
CA PHE A 228 1.19 -16.48 -18.52
C PHE A 228 0.79 -16.32 -20.00
N LYS A 229 1.15 -17.27 -20.81
CA LYS A 229 0.88 -17.32 -22.24
C LYS A 229 -0.04 -18.50 -22.52
N GLY A 230 -1.31 -18.22 -22.79
CA GLY A 230 -2.27 -19.24 -23.14
C GLY A 230 -1.92 -19.90 -24.50
N SER A 231 -2.34 -21.14 -24.69
CA SER A 231 -2.24 -21.83 -25.98
C SER A 231 -3.15 -21.13 -27.02
N GLY A 232 -2.78 -21.15 -28.30
CA GLY A 232 -3.61 -20.61 -29.38
C GLY A 232 -3.64 -19.08 -29.50
N HIS A 233 -2.80 -18.37 -28.78
CA HIS A 233 -2.72 -16.90 -28.79
C HIS A 233 -4.04 -16.18 -28.38
N ASP A 234 -4.87 -16.80 -27.56
CA ASP A 234 -6.12 -16.21 -27.13
C ASP A 234 -5.96 -15.34 -25.88
N LEU A 235 -5.09 -15.72 -24.93
CA LEU A 235 -4.94 -15.05 -23.64
C LEU A 235 -3.47 -14.83 -23.28
N TYR A 236 -3.14 -13.59 -22.94
CA TYR A 236 -1.89 -13.22 -22.25
C TYR A 236 -2.22 -12.58 -20.91
N VAL A 237 -1.62 -13.06 -19.84
CA VAL A 237 -1.78 -12.48 -18.50
C VAL A 237 -0.44 -11.92 -18.04
N TRP A 238 -0.43 -10.65 -17.70
CA TRP A 238 0.72 -9.97 -17.10
C TRP A 238 0.41 -9.63 -15.64
N LYS A 239 0.99 -10.39 -14.71
CA LYS A 239 0.99 -10.07 -13.29
C LYS A 239 2.08 -9.03 -13.04
N MET A 240 1.68 -7.81 -12.76
CA MET A 240 2.57 -6.66 -12.56
C MET A 240 2.57 -6.27 -11.07
N PRO A 241 3.63 -6.53 -10.31
CA PRO A 241 3.66 -6.27 -8.86
C PRO A 241 3.92 -4.82 -8.50
N ALA A 242 4.59 -4.05 -9.37
CA ALA A 242 4.89 -2.63 -9.20
C ALA A 242 5.13 -1.94 -10.54
N PHE A 243 4.99 -0.61 -10.57
CA PHE A 243 5.36 0.25 -11.72
C PHE A 243 6.82 0.69 -11.59
N ASP A 244 7.76 -0.26 -11.67
CA ASP A 244 9.20 -0.01 -11.52
C ASP A 244 10.05 -0.54 -12.68
N LEU A 245 9.39 -0.91 -13.78
CA LEU A 245 10.04 -1.46 -14.96
C LEU A 245 10.59 -0.36 -15.88
N PRO A 246 11.77 -0.55 -16.48
CA PRO A 246 12.27 0.34 -17.50
C PRO A 246 11.43 0.24 -18.79
N ALA A 247 11.35 1.33 -19.55
CA ALA A 247 10.54 1.43 -20.77
C ALA A 247 10.76 0.28 -21.76
N GLY A 248 12.02 -0.13 -21.98
CA GLY A 248 12.36 -1.25 -22.87
C GLY A 248 11.73 -2.58 -22.42
N ARG A 249 11.66 -2.82 -21.09
CA ARG A 249 11.02 -4.02 -20.56
C ARG A 249 9.50 -3.99 -20.70
N VAL A 250 8.88 -2.83 -20.47
CA VAL A 250 7.44 -2.64 -20.71
C VAL A 250 7.13 -2.92 -22.18
N ASN A 251 7.90 -2.34 -23.10
CA ASN A 251 7.71 -2.55 -24.55
C ASN A 251 7.84 -4.02 -24.91
N GLU A 252 8.86 -4.71 -24.46
CA GLU A 252 9.07 -6.16 -24.72
C GLU A 252 7.86 -6.99 -24.27
N ILE A 253 7.31 -6.72 -23.09
CA ILE A 253 6.13 -7.41 -22.57
C ILE A 253 4.92 -7.13 -23.46
N MET A 254 4.72 -5.85 -23.82
CA MET A 254 3.59 -5.42 -24.63
C MET A 254 3.68 -5.92 -26.09
N ASP A 255 4.88 -6.00 -26.67
CA ASP A 255 5.12 -6.62 -27.99
C ASP A 255 4.78 -8.13 -27.97
N ASN A 256 5.07 -8.79 -26.83
CA ASN A 256 4.64 -10.18 -26.65
C ASN A 256 3.11 -10.28 -26.48
N ALA A 257 2.50 -9.39 -25.71
CA ALA A 257 1.05 -9.34 -25.53
C ALA A 257 0.32 -9.05 -26.86
N GLY A 258 0.91 -8.24 -27.75
CA GLY A 258 0.38 -7.93 -29.09
C GLY A 258 0.14 -9.13 -30.00
N LYS A 259 0.72 -10.28 -29.66
CA LYS A 259 0.49 -11.55 -30.37
C LYS A 259 -0.79 -12.28 -29.93
N TYR A 260 -1.49 -11.76 -28.91
CA TYR A 260 -2.66 -12.38 -28.29
C TYR A 260 -3.91 -11.54 -28.46
N LYS A 261 -5.08 -12.19 -28.50
CA LYS A 261 -6.37 -11.50 -28.66
C LYS A 261 -6.79 -10.75 -27.39
N THR A 262 -6.46 -11.29 -26.22
CA THR A 262 -6.83 -10.75 -24.91
C THR A 262 -5.60 -10.56 -24.03
N LEU A 263 -5.47 -9.38 -23.47
CA LEU A 263 -4.50 -9.04 -22.43
C LEU A 263 -5.22 -8.83 -21.09
N VAL A 264 -4.79 -9.57 -20.08
CA VAL A 264 -5.14 -9.32 -18.69
C VAL A 264 -3.92 -8.68 -18.01
N ILE A 265 -4.06 -7.45 -17.51
CA ILE A 265 -3.08 -6.81 -16.62
C ILE A 265 -3.57 -7.01 -15.19
N ASP A 266 -2.88 -7.86 -14.43
CA ASP A 266 -3.22 -8.12 -13.03
C ASP A 266 -2.42 -7.18 -12.10
N LEU A 267 -3.11 -6.16 -11.60
CA LEU A 267 -2.58 -5.14 -10.68
C LEU A 267 -2.96 -5.43 -9.22
N ARG A 268 -3.54 -6.57 -8.91
CA ARG A 268 -3.88 -6.92 -7.54
C ARG A 268 -2.61 -6.99 -6.68
N GLY A 269 -2.63 -6.27 -5.55
CA GLY A 269 -1.48 -6.10 -4.66
C GLY A 269 -0.39 -5.15 -5.17
N ASN A 270 -0.59 -4.47 -6.30
CA ASN A 270 0.36 -3.51 -6.86
C ASN A 270 0.17 -2.13 -6.23
N SER A 271 1.09 -1.73 -5.36
CA SER A 271 1.04 -0.45 -4.64
C SER A 271 1.48 0.77 -5.49
N GLY A 272 1.60 0.62 -6.81
CA GLY A 272 1.99 1.71 -7.70
C GLY A 272 3.48 1.70 -8.05
N GLY A 273 4.08 2.88 -8.17
CA GLY A 273 5.49 3.06 -8.52
C GLY A 273 5.72 4.32 -9.37
N TYR A 274 6.65 4.24 -10.32
CA TYR A 274 7.08 5.40 -11.08
C TYR A 274 6.06 5.85 -12.13
N VAL A 275 5.83 7.17 -12.20
CA VAL A 275 4.98 7.79 -13.21
C VAL A 275 5.47 7.49 -14.63
N ASP A 276 6.78 7.45 -14.86
CA ASP A 276 7.34 7.14 -16.17
C ASP A 276 6.95 5.73 -16.65
N THR A 277 6.95 4.74 -15.75
CA THR A 277 6.46 3.39 -16.05
C THR A 277 4.96 3.40 -16.35
N LEU A 278 4.14 4.15 -15.59
CA LEU A 278 2.72 4.32 -15.87
C LEU A 278 2.50 4.89 -17.29
N LEU A 279 3.17 6.01 -17.62
CA LEU A 279 3.04 6.65 -18.93
C LEU A 279 3.46 5.70 -20.05
N GLN A 280 4.49 4.88 -19.83
CA GLN A 280 4.94 3.89 -20.80
C GLN A 280 3.89 2.77 -20.99
N VAL A 281 3.27 2.26 -19.93
CA VAL A 281 2.20 1.25 -20.04
C VAL A 281 1.00 1.83 -20.78
N VAL A 282 0.55 3.03 -20.40
CA VAL A 282 -0.57 3.72 -21.09
C VAL A 282 -0.26 3.92 -22.57
N GLY A 283 0.94 4.41 -22.92
CA GLY A 283 1.35 4.61 -24.32
C GLY A 283 1.39 3.35 -25.17
N ASN A 284 1.44 2.17 -24.54
CA ASN A 284 1.34 0.87 -25.21
C ASN A 284 -0.12 0.37 -25.38
N LEU A 285 -1.10 1.02 -24.75
CA LEU A 285 -2.49 0.59 -24.74
C LEU A 285 -3.39 1.43 -25.66
N PHE A 286 -2.91 2.58 -26.14
CA PHE A 286 -3.70 3.53 -26.95
C PHE A 286 -2.93 3.93 -28.22
N ASP A 287 -3.63 4.04 -29.34
CA ASP A 287 -3.10 4.44 -30.65
C ASP A 287 -2.91 5.95 -30.81
N HIS A 288 -3.25 6.72 -29.77
CA HIS A 288 -3.11 8.17 -29.68
C HIS A 288 -2.53 8.58 -28.32
N ASP A 289 -2.04 9.81 -28.22
CA ASP A 289 -1.56 10.38 -26.97
C ASP A 289 -2.71 10.52 -25.97
N VAL A 290 -2.51 10.04 -24.74
CA VAL A 290 -3.53 10.08 -23.67
C VAL A 290 -3.10 11.03 -22.57
N LYS A 291 -3.95 11.99 -22.24
CA LYS A 291 -3.78 12.80 -21.03
C LYS A 291 -4.22 11.98 -19.83
N VAL A 292 -3.28 11.67 -18.93
CA VAL A 292 -3.53 10.95 -17.67
C VAL A 292 -4.27 11.85 -16.69
N GLY A 293 -3.81 13.10 -16.54
CA GLY A 293 -4.37 14.07 -15.61
C GLY A 293 -3.52 15.34 -15.56
N ASP A 294 -3.84 16.20 -14.60
CA ASP A 294 -3.05 17.38 -14.27
C ASP A 294 -2.32 17.18 -12.95
N ARG A 295 -0.99 17.17 -12.99
CA ARG A 295 -0.12 17.14 -11.82
C ARG A 295 -0.07 18.52 -11.19
N LYS A 296 -0.71 18.70 -10.05
CA LYS A 296 -0.74 19.94 -9.29
C LYS A 296 0.30 19.92 -8.19
N ARG A 297 1.27 20.79 -8.30
CA ARG A 297 2.31 21.02 -7.30
C ARG A 297 2.10 22.37 -6.61
N ARG A 298 2.89 22.64 -5.58
CA ARG A 298 2.84 23.87 -4.81
C ARG A 298 2.88 25.16 -5.66
N LYS A 299 3.61 25.15 -6.77
CA LYS A 299 3.88 26.33 -7.59
C LYS A 299 3.44 26.21 -9.05
N ASP A 300 3.14 25.03 -9.52
CA ASP A 300 2.79 24.78 -10.92
C ASP A 300 1.75 23.68 -11.07
N SER A 301 1.14 23.65 -12.24
CA SER A 301 0.29 22.54 -12.68
C SER A 301 0.70 22.15 -14.09
N LYS A 302 0.95 20.86 -14.32
CA LYS A 302 1.39 20.33 -15.61
C LYS A 302 0.59 19.11 -16.01
N ALA A 303 0.17 19.07 -17.27
CA ALA A 303 -0.47 17.89 -17.82
C ALA A 303 0.52 16.71 -17.87
N LEU A 304 0.07 15.55 -17.41
CA LEU A 304 0.73 14.27 -17.60
C LEU A 304 0.16 13.64 -18.87
N ILE A 305 1.00 13.45 -19.88
CA ILE A 305 0.60 12.91 -21.17
C ILE A 305 1.42 11.64 -21.45
N ALA A 306 0.73 10.53 -21.62
CA ALA A 306 1.31 9.31 -22.14
C ALA A 306 1.40 9.40 -23.66
N LYS A 307 2.63 9.24 -24.18
CA LYS A 307 2.87 9.23 -25.61
C LYS A 307 2.60 7.85 -26.20
N THR A 308 1.80 7.80 -27.24
CA THR A 308 1.49 6.55 -27.93
C THR A 308 2.72 5.96 -28.62
N ARG A 309 2.74 4.62 -28.74
CA ARG A 309 3.65 3.90 -29.64
C ARG A 309 3.11 3.73 -31.08
N GLY A 310 1.96 4.35 -31.39
CA GLY A 310 1.35 4.29 -32.71
C GLY A 310 0.94 2.86 -33.10
N HIS A 311 1.51 2.32 -34.16
CA HIS A 311 1.16 0.99 -34.68
C HIS A 311 1.57 -0.17 -33.78
N ASP A 312 2.50 0.06 -32.83
CA ASP A 312 3.00 -0.97 -31.92
C ASP A 312 2.17 -1.07 -30.63
N THR A 313 0.97 -0.46 -30.60
CA THR A 313 0.07 -0.52 -29.45
C THR A 313 -0.73 -1.82 -29.43
N PHE A 314 -1.08 -2.28 -28.25
CA PHE A 314 -1.98 -3.42 -28.07
C PHE A 314 -3.42 -3.02 -28.42
N ASN A 315 -4.00 -3.64 -29.45
CA ASN A 315 -5.35 -3.34 -29.95
C ASN A 315 -6.40 -4.41 -29.59
N GLY A 316 -6.00 -5.49 -28.93
CA GLY A 316 -6.91 -6.57 -28.50
C GLY A 316 -7.81 -6.18 -27.33
N GLN A 317 -8.53 -7.16 -26.81
CA GLN A 317 -9.37 -7.00 -25.62
C GLN A 317 -8.48 -6.78 -24.39
N LEU A 318 -8.76 -5.71 -23.63
CA LEU A 318 -8.04 -5.39 -22.39
C LEU A 318 -8.91 -5.64 -21.17
N ILE A 319 -8.36 -6.34 -20.19
CA ILE A 319 -8.97 -6.56 -18.86
C ILE A 319 -7.93 -6.15 -17.81
N VAL A 320 -8.34 -5.39 -16.80
CA VAL A 320 -7.48 -4.99 -15.68
C VAL A 320 -8.05 -5.56 -14.40
N LEU A 321 -7.23 -6.31 -13.64
CA LEU A 321 -7.63 -6.83 -12.34
C LEU A 321 -7.09 -5.95 -11.23
N VAL A 322 -7.94 -5.58 -10.29
CA VAL A 322 -7.62 -4.70 -9.16
C VAL A 322 -8.13 -5.24 -7.83
N ASP A 323 -7.52 -4.78 -6.75
CA ASP A 323 -7.96 -5.06 -5.39
C ASP A 323 -7.61 -3.90 -4.44
N ASN A 324 -7.87 -4.06 -3.15
CA ASN A 324 -7.55 -3.04 -2.13
C ASN A 324 -6.04 -2.74 -2.00
N GLY A 325 -5.17 -3.61 -2.48
CA GLY A 325 -3.72 -3.39 -2.55
C GLY A 325 -3.27 -2.63 -3.81
N SER A 326 -4.17 -2.42 -4.78
CA SER A 326 -3.91 -1.60 -5.96
C SER A 326 -3.93 -0.13 -5.58
N ALA A 327 -2.78 0.56 -5.68
CA ALA A 327 -2.64 1.95 -5.25
C ALA A 327 -1.88 2.79 -6.29
N SER A 328 -2.02 4.12 -6.22
CA SER A 328 -1.24 5.09 -6.98
C SER A 328 -1.28 4.82 -8.50
N ALA A 329 -0.15 4.52 -9.15
CA ALA A 329 -0.08 4.25 -10.60
C ALA A 329 -1.07 3.16 -11.06
N SER A 330 -1.38 2.16 -10.23
CA SER A 330 -2.38 1.14 -10.52
C SER A 330 -3.78 1.73 -10.63
N GLU A 331 -4.10 2.71 -9.77
CA GLU A 331 -5.40 3.39 -9.77
C GLU A 331 -5.53 4.30 -10.98
N PHE A 332 -4.47 5.04 -11.30
CA PHE A 332 -4.44 5.87 -12.51
C PHE A 332 -4.63 5.05 -13.78
N LEU A 333 -3.89 3.94 -13.95
CA LEU A 333 -4.07 3.07 -15.10
C LEU A 333 -5.51 2.55 -15.20
N SER A 334 -6.06 2.04 -14.09
CA SER A 334 -7.42 1.51 -14.03
C SER A 334 -8.45 2.58 -14.39
N ARG A 335 -8.30 3.79 -13.84
CA ARG A 335 -9.22 4.90 -14.12
C ARG A 335 -9.14 5.40 -15.56
N ILE A 336 -7.93 5.47 -16.14
CA ILE A 336 -7.74 5.81 -17.56
C ILE A 336 -8.45 4.80 -18.46
N VAL A 337 -8.28 3.50 -18.17
CA VAL A 337 -8.96 2.43 -18.92
C VAL A 337 -10.48 2.60 -18.90
N GLN A 338 -11.06 3.03 -17.77
CA GLN A 338 -12.49 3.32 -17.65
C GLN A 338 -12.91 4.59 -18.40
N ILE A 339 -12.19 5.71 -18.22
CA ILE A 339 -12.51 7.01 -18.84
C ILE A 339 -12.48 6.89 -20.36
N GLU A 340 -11.42 6.27 -20.90
CA GLU A 340 -11.21 6.08 -22.32
C GLU A 340 -11.99 4.87 -22.88
N LYS A 341 -12.72 4.13 -22.03
CA LYS A 341 -13.49 2.93 -22.42
C LYS A 341 -12.63 1.89 -23.17
N ARG A 342 -11.34 1.79 -22.80
CA ARG A 342 -10.36 0.93 -23.48
C ARG A 342 -10.50 -0.53 -23.11
N GLY A 343 -11.04 -0.84 -21.95
CA GLY A 343 -11.15 -2.19 -21.41
C GLY A 343 -12.10 -2.28 -20.24
N THR A 344 -12.06 -3.41 -19.55
CA THR A 344 -12.90 -3.68 -18.37
C THR A 344 -12.04 -3.84 -17.14
N VAL A 345 -12.38 -3.14 -16.05
CA VAL A 345 -11.74 -3.24 -14.73
C VAL A 345 -12.56 -4.16 -13.84
N ILE A 346 -11.94 -5.20 -13.28
CA ILE A 346 -12.61 -6.25 -12.49
C ILE A 346 -11.89 -6.45 -11.16
N GLY A 347 -12.64 -6.68 -10.09
CA GLY A 347 -12.08 -7.03 -8.78
C GLY A 347 -12.74 -6.32 -7.61
N ASP A 348 -11.95 -5.79 -6.69
CA ASP A 348 -12.38 -4.99 -5.54
C ASP A 348 -12.05 -3.50 -5.75
N VAL A 349 -12.66 -2.64 -4.93
CA VAL A 349 -12.32 -1.21 -4.87
C VAL A 349 -10.85 -1.06 -4.47
N THR A 350 -10.13 -0.18 -5.17
CA THR A 350 -8.71 0.07 -4.95
C THR A 350 -8.42 0.84 -3.65
N ALA A 351 -7.17 1.12 -3.36
CA ALA A 351 -6.73 1.69 -2.08
C ALA A 351 -7.23 3.13 -1.82
N GLY A 352 -7.38 3.95 -2.87
CA GLY A 352 -7.60 5.39 -2.73
C GLY A 352 -6.36 6.13 -2.24
N ALA A 353 -5.19 5.71 -2.70
CA ALA A 353 -3.89 6.24 -2.31
C ALA A 353 -3.11 6.67 -3.55
N VAL A 354 -3.28 7.91 -3.99
CA VAL A 354 -2.89 8.35 -5.35
C VAL A 354 -1.98 9.59 -5.38
N MET A 355 -1.61 10.14 -4.25
CA MET A 355 -0.73 11.31 -4.21
C MET A 355 0.68 10.97 -4.71
N GLU A 356 1.39 11.95 -5.24
CA GLU A 356 2.82 11.83 -5.55
C GLU A 356 3.62 12.38 -4.38
N SER A 357 4.64 11.65 -3.94
CA SER A 357 5.46 12.05 -2.79
C SER A 357 6.94 11.91 -3.04
N ARG A 358 7.73 12.55 -2.17
CA ARG A 358 9.18 12.39 -2.11
C ARG A 358 9.61 11.99 -0.71
N THR A 359 10.65 11.16 -0.68
CA THR A 359 11.30 10.80 0.58
C THR A 359 12.38 11.82 0.93
N PHE A 360 12.32 12.30 2.18
CA PHE A 360 13.30 13.22 2.77
C PHE A 360 14.00 12.50 3.93
N PRO A 361 15.28 12.15 3.76
CA PRO A 361 16.10 11.56 4.82
C PRO A 361 16.64 12.64 5.76
N PHE A 362 16.75 12.30 7.05
CA PHE A 362 17.31 13.13 8.11
C PHE A 362 18.19 12.30 9.03
N SER A 363 19.04 13.00 9.79
CA SER A 363 19.80 12.43 10.90
C SER A 363 19.84 13.37 12.09
N VAL A 364 19.98 12.82 13.29
CA VAL A 364 20.15 13.57 14.52
C VAL A 364 21.23 12.92 15.38
N GLY A 365 22.10 13.73 16.00
CA GLY A 365 23.24 13.32 16.81
C GLY A 365 24.59 13.47 16.11
N GLU A 366 25.65 13.83 16.85
CA GLU A 366 27.00 14.04 16.32
C GLU A 366 27.87 12.79 16.38
N SER A 367 27.89 12.10 17.51
CA SER A 367 28.75 10.92 17.75
C SER A 367 28.04 9.59 17.50
N SER A 368 26.73 9.57 17.51
CA SER A 368 25.88 8.42 17.22
C SER A 368 24.63 8.90 16.48
N ALA A 369 24.72 8.98 15.16
CA ALA A 369 23.63 9.46 14.34
C ALA A 369 22.42 8.49 14.35
N VAL A 370 21.24 9.01 14.61
CA VAL A 370 19.96 8.32 14.46
C VAL A 370 19.35 8.78 13.14
N PHE A 371 19.17 7.85 12.21
CA PHE A 371 18.60 8.11 10.90
C PHE A 371 17.09 7.92 10.91
N TYR A 372 16.37 8.79 10.23
CA TYR A 372 14.92 8.77 10.07
C TYR A 372 14.54 9.56 8.81
N GLY A 373 13.27 9.63 8.50
CA GLY A 373 12.82 10.41 7.34
C GLY A 373 11.33 10.68 7.34
N ALA A 374 10.86 11.25 6.25
CA ALA A 374 9.44 11.30 5.93
C ALA A 374 9.23 11.12 4.42
N SER A 375 8.11 10.51 4.07
CA SER A 375 7.47 10.72 2.79
C SER A 375 6.65 11.99 2.91
N ILE A 376 6.75 12.91 1.96
CA ILE A 376 5.99 14.17 1.94
C ILE A 376 5.38 14.31 0.56
N THR A 377 4.07 14.47 0.52
CA THR A 377 3.31 14.69 -0.71
C THR A 377 3.74 15.98 -1.39
N ASP A 378 4.23 15.88 -2.63
CA ASP A 378 4.68 17.03 -3.42
C ASP A 378 3.78 17.34 -4.63
N ALA A 379 2.80 16.46 -4.93
CA ALA A 379 1.78 16.72 -5.94
C ALA A 379 0.48 15.92 -5.70
N ASP A 380 -0.65 16.51 -6.11
CA ASP A 380 -1.92 15.82 -6.38
C ASP A 380 -2.05 15.63 -7.89
N ILE A 381 -2.63 14.51 -8.32
CA ILE A 381 -2.94 14.26 -9.73
C ILE A 381 -4.46 14.24 -9.90
N VAL A 382 -4.97 15.29 -10.53
CA VAL A 382 -6.38 15.41 -10.87
C VAL A 382 -6.62 14.78 -12.24
N MET A 383 -7.49 13.76 -12.29
CA MET A 383 -7.83 13.04 -13.50
C MET A 383 -8.55 13.93 -14.53
N THR A 384 -8.66 13.46 -15.78
CA THR A 384 -9.30 14.21 -16.88
C THR A 384 -10.79 14.46 -16.66
N ASP A 385 -11.44 13.69 -15.78
CA ASP A 385 -12.83 13.93 -15.34
C ASP A 385 -12.96 14.96 -14.19
N GLY A 386 -11.86 15.62 -13.85
CA GLY A 386 -11.80 16.68 -12.82
C GLY A 386 -11.77 16.15 -11.37
N LYS A 387 -11.60 14.85 -11.15
CA LYS A 387 -11.61 14.22 -9.82
C LYS A 387 -10.22 13.81 -9.38
N SER A 388 -9.92 13.98 -8.09
CA SER A 388 -8.86 13.24 -7.40
C SER A 388 -9.41 11.89 -6.96
N LEU A 389 -8.57 10.86 -7.00
CA LEU A 389 -8.91 9.53 -6.49
C LEU A 389 -8.48 9.35 -5.02
N GLU A 390 -7.86 10.35 -4.43
CA GLU A 390 -7.39 10.31 -3.04
C GLU A 390 -8.55 10.05 -2.09
N HIS A 391 -8.40 9.06 -1.21
CA HIS A 391 -9.43 8.53 -0.30
C HIS A 391 -10.69 7.94 -0.96
N VAL A 392 -10.76 7.90 -2.29
CA VAL A 392 -11.91 7.40 -3.04
C VAL A 392 -11.60 6.07 -3.72
N GLY A 393 -10.44 5.99 -4.38
CA GLY A 393 -10.05 4.85 -5.17
C GLY A 393 -10.84 4.70 -6.49
N VAL A 394 -10.63 3.57 -7.14
CA VAL A 394 -11.32 3.18 -8.35
C VAL A 394 -12.29 2.04 -8.01
N ALA A 395 -13.60 2.28 -8.20
CA ALA A 395 -14.57 1.21 -8.20
C ALA A 395 -14.46 0.44 -9.52
N PRO A 396 -14.27 -0.89 -9.50
CA PRO A 396 -14.20 -1.67 -10.73
C PRO A 396 -15.55 -1.68 -11.48
N ASP A 397 -15.51 -1.88 -12.79
CA ASP A 397 -16.72 -2.01 -13.61
C ASP A 397 -17.52 -3.27 -13.23
N LYS A 398 -16.80 -4.29 -12.76
CA LYS A 398 -17.39 -5.50 -12.18
C LYS A 398 -16.73 -5.85 -10.86
N ILE A 399 -17.49 -5.73 -9.78
CA ILE A 399 -17.07 -6.24 -8.47
C ILE A 399 -17.09 -7.78 -8.53
N MET A 400 -15.93 -8.37 -8.23
CA MET A 400 -15.77 -9.82 -8.13
C MET A 400 -14.72 -10.14 -7.08
N LEU A 401 -15.14 -10.82 -6.04
CA LEU A 401 -14.32 -11.06 -4.84
C LEU A 401 -14.13 -12.57 -4.63
N PRO A 402 -12.93 -13.06 -4.33
CA PRO A 402 -12.77 -14.42 -3.85
C PRO A 402 -13.39 -14.57 -2.46
N THR A 403 -13.95 -15.74 -2.19
CA THR A 403 -14.45 -16.12 -0.87
C THR A 403 -13.33 -16.68 0.01
N GLY A 404 -13.59 -16.78 1.33
CA GLY A 404 -12.64 -17.47 2.23
C GLY A 404 -12.37 -18.93 1.82
N SER A 405 -13.37 -19.61 1.24
CA SER A 405 -13.20 -20.96 0.71
C SER A 405 -12.29 -21.00 -0.51
N ASP A 406 -12.45 -20.05 -1.46
CA ASP A 406 -11.57 -19.93 -2.61
C ASP A 406 -10.11 -19.73 -2.17
N LEU A 407 -9.88 -18.81 -1.20
CA LEU A 407 -8.56 -18.55 -0.65
C LEU A 407 -7.97 -19.78 0.06
N ARG A 408 -8.81 -20.56 0.80
CA ARG A 408 -8.43 -21.79 1.46
C ARG A 408 -7.97 -22.86 0.46
N GLU A 409 -8.65 -22.95 -0.67
CA GLU A 409 -8.37 -23.87 -1.76
C GLU A 409 -7.32 -23.36 -2.74
N ARG A 410 -6.82 -22.12 -2.53
CA ARG A 410 -5.92 -21.42 -3.45
C ARG A 410 -6.50 -21.27 -4.85
N ALA A 411 -7.80 -21.10 -4.95
CA ALA A 411 -8.50 -20.84 -6.19
C ALA A 411 -8.56 -19.32 -6.47
N ASP A 412 -8.50 -18.96 -7.75
CA ASP A 412 -8.63 -17.58 -8.21
C ASP A 412 -9.83 -17.44 -9.16
N PRO A 413 -11.05 -17.25 -8.63
CA PRO A 413 -12.23 -17.10 -9.46
C PRO A 413 -12.21 -15.80 -10.30
N VAL A 414 -11.48 -14.77 -9.84
CA VAL A 414 -11.40 -13.47 -10.54
C VAL A 414 -10.61 -13.62 -11.83
N LEU A 415 -9.42 -14.23 -11.78
CA LEU A 415 -8.62 -14.49 -12.98
C LEU A 415 -9.29 -15.52 -13.90
N SER A 416 -9.92 -16.55 -13.35
CA SER A 416 -10.71 -17.52 -14.10
C SER A 416 -11.82 -16.83 -14.91
N TYR A 417 -12.56 -15.92 -14.27
CA TYR A 417 -13.59 -15.15 -14.95
C TYR A 417 -13.01 -14.23 -16.05
N ALA A 418 -11.91 -13.52 -15.74
CA ALA A 418 -11.23 -12.68 -16.74
C ALA A 418 -10.79 -13.49 -17.96
N ALA A 419 -10.24 -14.70 -17.76
CA ALA A 419 -9.88 -15.61 -18.84
C ALA A 419 -11.10 -16.00 -19.69
N SER A 420 -12.24 -16.24 -19.03
CA SER A 420 -13.49 -16.61 -19.74
C SER A 420 -14.01 -15.51 -20.67
N LEU A 421 -13.82 -14.24 -20.33
CA LEU A 421 -14.14 -13.10 -21.19
C LEU A 421 -13.28 -13.07 -22.46
N GLY A 422 -12.05 -13.59 -22.38
CA GLY A 422 -11.16 -13.81 -23.52
C GLY A 422 -11.40 -15.13 -24.27
N GLY A 423 -12.49 -15.84 -23.95
CA GLY A 423 -12.83 -17.11 -24.59
C GLY A 423 -11.99 -18.30 -24.08
N VAL A 424 -11.20 -18.14 -23.04
CA VAL A 424 -10.36 -19.20 -22.47
C VAL A 424 -10.99 -19.78 -21.22
N LYS A 425 -11.27 -21.07 -21.22
CA LYS A 425 -11.75 -21.78 -20.04
C LYS A 425 -10.56 -22.13 -19.14
N LEU A 426 -10.45 -21.45 -18.01
CA LEU A 426 -9.43 -21.66 -17.00
C LEU A 426 -10.14 -21.99 -15.67
N ASP A 427 -9.89 -23.17 -15.10
CA ASP A 427 -10.45 -23.55 -13.81
C ASP A 427 -9.93 -22.61 -12.71
N PRO A 428 -10.74 -22.22 -11.70
CA PRO A 428 -10.29 -21.34 -10.63
C PRO A 428 -9.05 -21.85 -9.86
N LYS A 429 -8.89 -23.16 -9.68
CA LYS A 429 -7.69 -23.74 -9.04
C LYS A 429 -6.45 -23.63 -9.94
N ASP A 430 -6.63 -23.88 -11.23
CA ASP A 430 -5.56 -23.69 -12.21
C ASP A 430 -5.16 -22.22 -12.30
N ALA A 431 -6.12 -21.31 -12.29
CA ALA A 431 -5.88 -19.86 -12.25
C ALA A 431 -5.07 -19.44 -11.01
N GLY A 432 -5.43 -19.96 -9.84
CA GLY A 432 -4.71 -19.70 -8.58
C GLY A 432 -3.29 -20.28 -8.56
N ALA A 433 -3.04 -21.34 -9.32
CA ALA A 433 -1.72 -21.95 -9.45
C ALA A 433 -0.76 -21.19 -10.37
N LEU A 434 -1.26 -20.30 -11.25
CA LEU A 434 -0.41 -19.54 -12.18
C LEU A 434 0.56 -18.60 -11.48
N PHE A 435 0.11 -17.97 -10.38
CA PHE A 435 0.89 -16.98 -9.65
C PHE A 435 0.96 -17.30 -8.16
N PRO A 436 1.69 -18.37 -7.78
CA PRO A 436 1.76 -18.79 -6.39
C PRO A 436 2.43 -17.73 -5.52
N ILE A 437 1.90 -17.53 -4.31
CA ILE A 437 2.52 -16.68 -3.31
C ILE A 437 3.90 -17.25 -2.94
N ARG A 438 4.91 -16.39 -3.05
CA ARG A 438 6.29 -16.73 -2.70
C ARG A 438 6.71 -16.01 -1.43
N TRP A 439 7.43 -16.69 -0.58
CA TRP A 439 8.07 -16.11 0.59
C TRP A 439 9.50 -15.72 0.25
N LYS A 440 9.98 -14.58 0.79
CA LYS A 440 11.42 -14.29 0.67
C LYS A 440 12.21 -15.49 1.13
N LEU A 441 13.07 -16.00 0.27
CA LEU A 441 14.06 -16.99 0.68
C LEU A 441 14.90 -16.36 1.79
N LYS A 442 15.20 -17.14 2.84
CA LYS A 442 16.18 -16.67 3.84
C LYS A 442 17.45 -16.31 3.09
N PRO A 443 18.00 -15.09 3.26
CA PRO A 443 19.35 -14.82 2.75
C PRO A 443 20.36 -15.68 3.49
#